data_028bf228cbec9298152f2d2dc4b96850
#
_entry.id   028bf228cbec9298152f2d2dc4b96850
#
_cell.length_a   1.000
_cell.length_b   1.000
_cell.length_c   1.000
_cell.angle_alpha   90.00
_cell.angle_beta   90.00
_cell.angle_gamma   90.00
#
_symmetry.space_group_name_H-M   'P 1'
#
loop_
_entity.id
_entity.type
_entity.pdbx_description
1 polymer ?
#
loop_
_entity_poly.entity_id
_entity_poly.type
_entity_poly.pdbx_seq_one_letter_code
_entity_poly.pdbx_strand_id
1 'polypeptide(L)'
;MKCLFQIADHDVYSFSMPVVSSNMYLIPANGRCLVIDPAVSEQAEQLLQQCRTEQCTILLTHEHFDHISGVNRFKELFECQVICSQTCAERVEDSRKNAAAYFQAMFFEREKDIRRYIAQTVDADYVCHADMVYKGQMELKWEDLTIRLTEAPGHSPGSQIFETGEHWYFTGDSWIPGHEVITRLPGGSKKIYEKCTLPYLEHIAPESIIFPGHGEACIYVDRNDGGRHI
;
A
#
# COMPACT_ATOMS: atom_id res chain seq x y z
N MET A 1 20.09 2.58 4.01
CA MET A 1 19.09 2.11 3.06
C MET A 1 19.36 0.63 2.83
N LYS A 2 18.39 -0.24 3.02
CA LYS A 2 18.57 -1.70 2.90
C LYS A 2 17.59 -2.19 1.85
N CYS A 3 18.10 -2.85 0.80
CA CYS A 3 17.27 -3.68 -0.08
C CYS A 3 16.67 -4.78 0.79
N LEU A 4 15.35 -4.98 0.74
CA LEU A 4 14.69 -6.06 1.49
C LEU A 4 14.74 -7.37 0.72
N PHE A 5 14.45 -7.31 -0.59
CA PHE A 5 14.27 -8.46 -1.46
C PHE A 5 14.62 -8.14 -2.90
N GLN A 6 14.73 -9.19 -3.69
CA GLN A 6 14.74 -9.10 -5.15
C GLN A 6 13.54 -9.88 -5.70
N ILE A 7 12.72 -9.22 -6.53
CA ILE A 7 11.67 -9.85 -7.34
C ILE A 7 12.23 -9.96 -8.75
N ALA A 8 12.43 -11.16 -9.25
CA ALA A 8 13.22 -11.40 -10.44
C ALA A 8 14.61 -10.73 -10.29
N ASP A 9 14.97 -9.80 -11.16
CA ASP A 9 16.24 -9.04 -11.08
C ASP A 9 16.04 -7.63 -10.48
N HIS A 10 14.89 -7.33 -9.85
CA HIS A 10 14.57 -6.01 -9.31
C HIS A 10 14.67 -5.97 -7.79
N ASP A 11 15.42 -5.01 -7.26
CA ASP A 11 15.51 -4.73 -5.83
C ASP A 11 14.21 -4.12 -5.30
N VAL A 12 13.70 -4.64 -4.18
CA VAL A 12 12.55 -4.09 -3.45
C VAL A 12 13.02 -3.35 -2.22
N TYR A 13 12.67 -2.09 -2.12
CA TYR A 13 12.95 -1.24 -0.98
C TYR A 13 11.66 -0.91 -0.22
N SER A 14 11.73 -0.88 1.10
CA SER A 14 10.61 -0.45 1.95
C SER A 14 10.96 0.82 2.72
N PHE A 15 9.98 1.69 2.81
CA PHE A 15 10.02 2.89 3.65
C PHE A 15 8.72 2.96 4.44
N SER A 16 8.80 3.36 5.69
CA SER A 16 7.62 3.44 6.54
C SER A 16 7.26 4.89 6.83
N MET A 17 5.97 5.20 6.77
CA MET A 17 5.45 6.49 7.22
C MET A 17 5.68 6.62 8.73
N PRO A 18 6.27 7.72 9.21
CA PRO A 18 6.41 7.97 10.65
C PRO A 18 5.03 7.90 11.35
N VAL A 19 5.02 7.47 12.62
CA VAL A 19 3.86 7.42 13.51
C VAL A 19 2.94 6.21 13.33
N VAL A 20 2.53 5.88 12.12
CA VAL A 20 1.62 4.74 11.86
C VAL A 20 2.35 3.53 11.31
N SER A 21 3.57 3.73 10.81
CA SER A 21 4.42 2.67 10.24
C SER A 21 3.77 1.94 9.06
N SER A 22 2.92 2.65 8.29
CA SER A 22 2.43 2.12 7.00
C SER A 22 3.59 2.03 6.01
N ASN A 23 3.63 0.97 5.24
CA ASN A 23 4.72 0.65 4.34
C ASN A 23 4.48 1.20 2.93
N MET A 24 5.47 1.89 2.41
CA MET A 24 5.64 2.17 0.99
C MET A 24 6.70 1.23 0.43
N TYR A 25 6.45 0.61 -0.73
CA TYR A 25 7.44 -0.20 -1.42
C TYR A 25 7.84 0.44 -2.73
N LEU A 26 9.15 0.42 -3.02
CA LEU A 26 9.75 0.94 -4.25
C LEU A 26 10.50 -0.17 -4.97
N ILE A 27 10.26 -0.29 -6.27
CA ILE A 27 10.95 -1.22 -7.17
C ILE A 27 11.48 -0.40 -8.34
N PRO A 28 12.71 0.14 -8.25
CA PRO A 28 13.29 0.92 -9.35
C PRO A 28 13.85 0.02 -10.45
N ALA A 29 13.64 0.41 -11.70
CA ALA A 29 14.22 -0.23 -12.88
C ALA A 29 14.29 0.74 -14.07
N ASN A 30 15.41 0.79 -14.77
CA ASN A 30 15.59 1.46 -16.07
C ASN A 30 15.07 2.93 -16.12
N GLY A 31 15.31 3.73 -15.07
CA GLY A 31 14.80 5.12 -14.99
C GLY A 31 13.32 5.22 -14.65
N ARG A 32 12.69 4.10 -14.31
CA ARG A 32 11.28 4.00 -13.85
C ARG A 32 11.23 3.44 -12.44
N CYS A 33 10.11 3.62 -11.76
CA CYS A 33 9.88 2.96 -10.47
C CYS A 33 8.42 2.48 -10.37
N LEU A 34 8.23 1.25 -9.92
CA LEU A 34 6.96 0.78 -9.41
C LEU A 34 6.87 1.16 -7.92
N VAL A 35 5.81 1.86 -7.56
CA VAL A 35 5.57 2.37 -6.21
C VAL A 35 4.28 1.76 -5.68
N ILE A 36 4.34 1.15 -4.52
CA ILE A 36 3.14 0.66 -3.82
C ILE A 36 2.93 1.54 -2.58
N ASP A 37 1.74 2.13 -2.47
CA ASP A 37 1.30 2.94 -1.33
C ASP A 37 2.27 4.08 -0.96
N PRO A 38 2.39 5.13 -1.79
CA PRO A 38 3.38 6.17 -1.58
C PRO A 38 3.15 6.98 -0.30
N ALA A 39 4.24 7.18 0.44
CA ALA A 39 4.32 8.08 1.58
C ALA A 39 5.38 9.16 1.34
N VAL A 40 5.29 10.29 2.05
CA VAL A 40 6.32 11.33 2.00
C VAL A 40 7.56 10.84 2.76
N SER A 41 8.69 10.71 2.06
CA SER A 41 9.95 10.25 2.63
C SER A 41 11.14 10.81 1.88
N GLU A 42 11.96 11.62 2.55
CA GLU A 42 13.20 12.16 1.96
C GLU A 42 14.17 11.04 1.54
N GLN A 43 14.21 9.94 2.30
CA GLN A 43 15.08 8.81 1.96
C GLN A 43 14.62 8.09 0.69
N ALA A 44 13.31 7.98 0.47
CA ALA A 44 12.75 7.42 -0.75
C ALA A 44 13.03 8.35 -1.95
N GLU A 45 12.83 9.66 -1.79
CA GLU A 45 13.16 10.66 -2.81
C GLU A 45 14.64 10.60 -3.21
N GLN A 46 15.56 10.49 -2.24
CA GLN A 46 17.00 10.34 -2.48
C GLN A 46 17.33 9.04 -3.24
N LEU A 47 16.68 7.91 -2.91
CA LEU A 47 16.85 6.66 -3.64
C LEU A 47 16.45 6.85 -5.10
N LEU A 48 15.27 7.41 -5.36
CA LEU A 48 14.77 7.59 -6.72
C LEU A 48 15.66 8.54 -7.54
N GLN A 49 16.22 9.58 -6.92
CA GLN A 49 17.22 10.45 -7.56
C GLN A 49 18.51 9.68 -7.91
N GLN A 50 19.02 8.83 -7.00
CA GLN A 50 20.20 7.99 -7.26
C GLN A 50 19.97 7.00 -8.40
N CYS A 51 18.75 6.44 -8.49
CA CYS A 51 18.32 5.56 -9.58
C CYS A 51 17.99 6.34 -10.88
N ARG A 52 18.07 7.66 -10.88
CA ARG A 52 17.70 8.54 -12.00
C ARG A 52 16.29 8.27 -12.51
N THR A 53 15.37 8.06 -11.56
CA THR A 53 13.96 7.81 -11.87
C THR A 53 13.32 9.06 -12.45
N GLU A 54 12.65 8.91 -13.57
CA GLU A 54 11.88 9.97 -14.26
C GLU A 54 10.38 9.68 -14.19
N GLN A 55 10.01 8.39 -14.22
CA GLN A 55 8.61 7.94 -14.27
C GLN A 55 8.28 7.00 -13.12
N CYS A 56 7.09 7.16 -12.55
CA CYS A 56 6.56 6.28 -11.50
C CYS A 56 5.22 5.68 -11.90
N THR A 57 5.10 4.36 -11.80
CA THR A 57 3.82 3.65 -11.81
C THR A 57 3.41 3.42 -10.36
N ILE A 58 2.34 4.06 -9.91
CA ILE A 58 1.87 4.01 -8.52
C ILE A 58 0.67 3.07 -8.43
N LEU A 59 0.75 2.06 -7.60
CA LEU A 59 -0.37 1.17 -7.25
C LEU A 59 -0.81 1.45 -5.82
N LEU A 60 -2.11 1.65 -5.61
CA LEU A 60 -2.68 1.88 -4.28
C LEU A 60 -3.36 0.60 -3.80
N THR A 61 -2.93 0.06 -2.66
CA THR A 61 -3.60 -1.13 -2.08
C THR A 61 -4.98 -0.79 -1.55
N HIS A 62 -5.18 0.44 -1.08
CA HIS A 62 -6.47 0.96 -0.67
C HIS A 62 -6.44 2.48 -0.46
N GLU A 63 -7.60 3.04 -0.14
CA GLU A 63 -7.79 4.49 -0.08
C GLU A 63 -7.33 5.18 1.19
N HIS A 64 -6.97 4.49 2.29
CA HIS A 64 -6.67 5.16 3.56
C HIS A 64 -5.48 6.11 3.45
N PHE A 65 -5.58 7.25 4.16
CA PHE A 65 -4.66 8.38 4.06
C PHE A 65 -3.19 8.00 4.19
N ASP A 66 -2.84 7.12 5.11
CA ASP A 66 -1.47 6.71 5.37
C ASP A 66 -0.85 5.85 4.25
N HIS A 67 -1.67 5.33 3.32
CA HIS A 67 -1.25 4.61 2.12
C HIS A 67 -1.27 5.45 0.85
N ILE A 68 -1.83 6.65 0.91
CA ILE A 68 -1.93 7.55 -0.25
C ILE A 68 -1.25 8.90 -0.04
N SER A 69 -0.76 9.19 1.17
CA SER A 69 -0.28 10.51 1.59
C SER A 69 0.85 11.08 0.72
N GLY A 70 1.61 10.25 0.05
CA GLY A 70 2.69 10.63 -0.85
C GLY A 70 2.28 10.84 -2.31
N VAL A 71 1.05 10.48 -2.73
CA VAL A 71 0.65 10.52 -4.16
C VAL A 71 0.90 11.89 -4.80
N ASN A 72 0.40 12.96 -4.17
CA ASN A 72 0.55 14.30 -4.71
C ASN A 72 2.03 14.72 -4.75
N ARG A 73 2.81 14.36 -3.73
CA ARG A 73 4.26 14.65 -3.69
C ARG A 73 5.01 13.93 -4.79
N PHE A 74 4.69 12.68 -5.07
CA PHE A 74 5.30 11.94 -6.18
C PHE A 74 4.93 12.57 -7.54
N LYS A 75 3.67 13.00 -7.74
CA LYS A 75 3.22 13.71 -8.95
C LYS A 75 3.90 15.08 -9.13
N GLU A 76 4.38 15.73 -8.07
CA GLU A 76 5.20 16.94 -8.16
C GLU A 76 6.63 16.68 -8.64
N LEU A 77 7.19 15.52 -8.28
CA LEU A 77 8.60 15.19 -8.51
C LEU A 77 8.86 14.37 -9.77
N PHE A 78 7.88 13.56 -10.19
CA PHE A 78 8.03 12.57 -11.24
C PHE A 78 6.82 12.58 -12.19
N GLU A 79 7.01 12.08 -13.40
CA GLU A 79 5.89 11.72 -14.26
C GLU A 79 5.21 10.46 -13.70
N CYS A 80 4.00 10.60 -13.15
CA CYS A 80 3.31 9.54 -12.43
C CYS A 80 2.06 9.06 -13.14
N GLN A 81 1.84 7.73 -13.11
CA GLN A 81 0.56 7.10 -13.41
C GLN A 81 0.05 6.37 -12.17
N VAL A 82 -1.07 6.80 -11.60
CA VAL A 82 -1.71 6.21 -10.43
C VAL A 82 -2.80 5.25 -10.86
N ILE A 83 -2.73 4.00 -10.41
CA ILE A 83 -3.61 2.89 -10.79
C ILE A 83 -4.23 2.29 -9.52
N CYS A 84 -5.55 2.16 -9.50
CA CYS A 84 -6.27 1.47 -8.43
C CYS A 84 -7.64 0.97 -8.91
N SER A 85 -8.39 0.29 -8.02
CA SER A 85 -9.77 -0.09 -8.34
C SER A 85 -10.67 1.13 -8.47
N GLN A 86 -11.78 0.98 -9.22
CA GLN A 86 -12.80 2.03 -9.36
C GLN A 86 -13.29 2.52 -7.98
N THR A 87 -13.50 1.60 -7.03
CA THR A 87 -13.98 1.94 -5.68
C THR A 87 -12.91 2.71 -4.90
N CYS A 88 -11.64 2.34 -5.02
CA CYS A 88 -10.53 3.08 -4.41
C CYS A 88 -10.46 4.51 -4.98
N ALA A 89 -10.52 4.65 -6.33
CA ALA A 89 -10.46 5.95 -7.01
C ALA A 89 -11.57 6.91 -6.53
N GLU A 90 -12.80 6.44 -6.41
CA GLU A 90 -13.93 7.24 -5.91
C GLU A 90 -13.76 7.69 -4.44
N ARG A 91 -12.91 7.01 -3.68
CA ARG A 91 -12.71 7.24 -2.26
C ARG A 91 -11.47 8.08 -1.95
N VAL A 92 -10.41 7.99 -2.74
CA VAL A 92 -9.23 8.85 -2.57
C VAL A 92 -9.53 10.32 -2.87
N GLU A 93 -10.62 10.60 -3.59
CA GLU A 93 -11.11 11.96 -3.92
C GLU A 93 -11.99 12.59 -2.82
N ASP A 94 -12.18 11.92 -1.68
CA ASP A 94 -13.02 12.39 -0.57
C ASP A 94 -12.28 12.17 0.76
N SER A 95 -11.85 13.25 1.41
CA SER A 95 -11.04 13.20 2.64
C SER A 95 -11.74 12.49 3.81
N ARG A 96 -13.08 12.39 3.78
CA ARG A 96 -13.83 11.61 4.77
C ARG A 96 -13.81 10.12 4.46
N LYS A 97 -13.82 9.75 3.18
CA LYS A 97 -13.78 8.34 2.76
C LYS A 97 -12.37 7.76 2.83
N ASN A 98 -11.35 8.59 2.57
CA ASN A 98 -9.96 8.19 2.70
C ASN A 98 -9.41 8.33 4.13
N ALA A 99 -10.25 8.76 5.07
CA ALA A 99 -9.96 8.95 6.49
C ALA A 99 -9.01 10.11 6.83
N ALA A 100 -8.52 10.91 5.89
CA ALA A 100 -7.66 12.07 6.17
C ALA A 100 -8.36 13.04 7.15
N ALA A 101 -9.66 13.33 6.95
CA ALA A 101 -10.45 14.22 7.80
C ALA A 101 -10.51 13.77 9.28
N TYR A 102 -10.28 12.50 9.56
CA TYR A 102 -10.36 11.93 10.91
C TYR A 102 -9.00 11.51 11.45
N PHE A 103 -7.95 11.60 10.66
CA PHE A 103 -6.65 11.04 11.00
C PHE A 103 -6.10 11.57 12.32
N GLN A 104 -6.18 12.89 12.55
CA GLN A 104 -5.76 13.48 13.82
C GLN A 104 -6.55 12.94 15.02
N ALA A 105 -7.85 12.73 14.85
CA ALA A 105 -8.73 12.22 15.91
C ALA A 105 -8.42 10.77 16.27
N MET A 106 -8.00 9.93 15.32
CA MET A 106 -7.62 8.54 15.57
C MET A 106 -6.40 8.41 16.50
N PHE A 107 -5.55 9.45 16.57
CA PHE A 107 -4.34 9.47 17.40
C PHE A 107 -4.46 10.40 18.61
N PHE A 108 -5.67 10.77 19.02
CA PHE A 108 -5.90 11.69 20.13
C PHE A 108 -5.30 11.21 21.46
N GLU A 109 -5.28 9.90 21.71
CA GLU A 109 -4.74 9.29 22.93
C GLU A 109 -3.22 9.08 22.91
N ARG A 110 -2.55 9.35 21.78
CA ARG A 110 -1.11 9.20 21.64
C ARG A 110 -0.36 10.33 22.37
N GLU A 111 0.94 10.14 22.57
CA GLU A 111 1.84 11.11 23.19
C GLU A 111 1.80 12.48 22.48
N LYS A 112 2.08 13.55 23.26
CA LYS A 112 1.97 14.93 22.79
C LYS A 112 2.79 15.21 21.52
N ASP A 113 3.99 14.63 21.43
CA ASP A 113 4.88 14.87 20.30
C ASP A 113 4.38 14.19 19.02
N ILE A 114 3.79 12.99 19.13
CA ILE A 114 3.10 12.31 18.03
C ILE A 114 1.92 13.13 17.54
N ARG A 115 1.07 13.61 18.44
CA ARG A 115 -0.08 14.45 18.09
C ARG A 115 0.35 15.76 17.42
N ARG A 116 1.43 16.37 17.89
CA ARG A 116 1.99 17.59 17.27
C ARG A 116 2.50 17.31 15.86
N TYR A 117 3.23 16.22 15.68
CA TYR A 117 3.72 15.81 14.37
C TYR A 117 2.54 15.61 13.39
N ILE A 118 1.52 14.84 13.77
CA ILE A 118 0.33 14.61 12.95
C ILE A 118 -0.37 15.94 12.61
N ALA A 119 -0.55 16.83 13.59
CA ALA A 119 -1.20 18.13 13.36
C ALA A 119 -0.42 19.05 12.41
N GLN A 120 0.88 18.87 12.27
CA GLN A 120 1.75 19.65 11.39
C GLN A 120 1.91 19.05 9.98
N THR A 121 1.75 17.74 9.85
CA THR A 121 2.07 17.01 8.62
C THR A 121 0.86 16.45 7.88
N VAL A 122 -0.28 16.27 8.57
CA VAL A 122 -1.49 15.70 7.99
C VAL A 122 -2.45 16.81 7.56
N ASP A 123 -2.72 16.88 6.27
CA ASP A 123 -3.80 17.69 5.72
C ASP A 123 -5.12 16.94 5.86
N ALA A 124 -6.05 17.48 6.66
CA ALA A 124 -7.37 16.88 6.88
C ALA A 124 -8.27 16.92 5.62
N ASP A 125 -7.98 17.80 4.68
CA ASP A 125 -8.69 17.91 3.41
C ASP A 125 -7.97 17.19 2.26
N TYR A 126 -6.96 16.34 2.58
CA TYR A 126 -6.17 15.64 1.59
C TYR A 126 -7.03 14.78 0.66
N VAL A 127 -6.81 14.99 -0.63
CA VAL A 127 -7.37 14.16 -1.70
C VAL A 127 -6.30 13.94 -2.78
N CYS A 128 -6.45 12.87 -3.54
CA CYS A 128 -5.64 12.61 -4.72
C CYS A 128 -6.49 11.96 -5.82
N HIS A 129 -5.90 11.76 -7.00
CA HIS A 129 -6.63 11.26 -8.17
C HIS A 129 -5.90 10.09 -8.80
N ALA A 130 -6.66 9.05 -9.19
CA ALA A 130 -6.18 7.95 -10.01
C ALA A 130 -6.24 8.31 -11.50
N ASP A 131 -5.24 7.86 -12.26
CA ASP A 131 -5.14 8.08 -13.71
C ASP A 131 -5.70 6.89 -14.51
N MET A 132 -5.68 5.68 -13.92
CA MET A 132 -6.23 4.47 -14.49
C MET A 132 -7.00 3.68 -13.42
N VAL A 133 -8.18 3.18 -13.79
CA VAL A 133 -9.03 2.42 -12.88
C VAL A 133 -9.47 1.09 -13.48
N TYR A 134 -9.74 0.10 -12.62
CA TYR A 134 -10.26 -1.20 -13.03
C TYR A 134 -11.36 -1.71 -12.09
N LYS A 135 -12.04 -2.77 -12.49
CA LYS A 135 -13.03 -3.49 -11.67
C LYS A 135 -12.71 -4.98 -11.63
N GLY A 136 -12.88 -5.58 -10.48
CA GLY A 136 -12.63 -7.00 -10.24
C GLY A 136 -11.15 -7.32 -10.26
N GLN A 137 -10.62 -7.62 -11.45
CA GLN A 137 -9.21 -7.95 -11.66
C GLN A 137 -8.65 -7.25 -12.89
N MET A 138 -7.35 -6.95 -12.83
CA MET A 138 -6.57 -6.44 -13.97
C MET A 138 -5.18 -7.07 -13.96
N GLU A 139 -4.62 -7.30 -15.12
CA GLU A 139 -3.21 -7.67 -15.31
C GLU A 139 -2.45 -6.45 -15.84
N LEU A 140 -1.40 -6.06 -15.14
CA LEU A 140 -0.49 -4.99 -15.50
C LEU A 140 0.88 -5.56 -15.84
N LYS A 141 1.40 -5.19 -17.01
CA LYS A 141 2.81 -5.45 -17.35
C LYS A 141 3.65 -4.23 -16.99
N TRP A 142 4.66 -4.45 -16.16
CA TRP A 142 5.62 -3.45 -15.77
C TRP A 142 7.04 -4.03 -15.87
N GLU A 143 7.84 -3.48 -16.76
CA GLU A 143 9.13 -4.08 -17.18
C GLU A 143 8.91 -5.56 -17.60
N ASP A 144 9.65 -6.49 -17.01
CA ASP A 144 9.48 -7.94 -17.20
C ASP A 144 8.50 -8.58 -16.21
N LEU A 145 7.98 -7.79 -15.25
CA LEU A 145 7.00 -8.28 -14.28
C LEU A 145 5.59 -8.26 -14.85
N THR A 146 4.83 -9.28 -14.54
CA THR A 146 3.39 -9.33 -14.72
C THR A 146 2.74 -9.28 -13.35
N ILE A 147 1.96 -8.22 -13.09
CA ILE A 147 1.31 -7.96 -11.80
C ILE A 147 -0.18 -8.14 -11.96
N ARG A 148 -0.76 -9.05 -11.18
CA ARG A 148 -2.22 -9.23 -11.09
C ARG A 148 -2.75 -8.36 -9.96
N LEU A 149 -3.64 -7.44 -10.28
CA LEU A 149 -4.34 -6.59 -9.34
C LEU A 149 -5.74 -7.16 -9.12
N THR A 150 -6.11 -7.42 -7.86
CA THR A 150 -7.39 -8.05 -7.51
C THR A 150 -8.08 -7.24 -6.41
N GLU A 151 -9.36 -6.88 -6.61
CA GLU A 151 -10.17 -6.28 -5.55
C GLU A 151 -10.30 -7.27 -4.37
N ALA A 152 -10.02 -6.77 -3.16
CA ALA A 152 -10.03 -7.53 -1.91
C ALA A 152 -10.74 -6.72 -0.79
N PRO A 153 -12.04 -6.38 -0.96
CA PRO A 153 -12.75 -5.49 -0.06
C PRO A 153 -12.99 -6.13 1.31
N GLY A 154 -13.06 -5.26 2.34
CA GLY A 154 -13.39 -5.70 3.71
C GLY A 154 -12.67 -4.91 4.77
N HIS A 155 -11.34 -4.74 4.69
CA HIS A 155 -10.64 -3.73 5.48
C HIS A 155 -11.17 -2.35 5.12
N SER A 156 -11.16 -2.03 3.85
CA SER A 156 -11.87 -0.89 3.25
C SER A 156 -12.63 -1.34 2.00
N PRO A 157 -13.57 -0.51 1.47
CA PRO A 157 -14.26 -0.83 0.22
C PRO A 157 -13.35 -0.89 -1.01
N GLY A 158 -12.31 -0.05 -1.05
CA GLY A 158 -11.38 0.03 -2.18
C GLY A 158 -10.15 -0.88 -2.03
N SER A 159 -10.10 -1.75 -1.02
CA SER A 159 -8.94 -2.64 -0.79
C SER A 159 -8.69 -3.58 -1.96
N GLN A 160 -7.40 -3.80 -2.22
CA GLN A 160 -6.87 -4.60 -3.31
C GLN A 160 -5.63 -5.37 -2.85
N ILE A 161 -5.32 -6.45 -3.54
CA ILE A 161 -4.09 -7.23 -3.38
C ILE A 161 -3.40 -7.30 -4.73
N PHE A 162 -2.08 -7.12 -4.75
CA PHE A 162 -1.26 -7.25 -5.95
C PHE A 162 -0.38 -8.48 -5.83
N GLU A 163 -0.44 -9.33 -6.84
CA GLU A 163 0.35 -10.54 -6.97
C GLU A 163 1.32 -10.40 -8.14
N THR A 164 2.59 -10.69 -7.93
CA THR A 164 3.55 -10.87 -9.03
C THR A 164 3.72 -12.36 -9.32
N GLY A 165 4.09 -12.73 -10.55
CA GLY A 165 4.04 -14.09 -11.05
C GLY A 165 4.83 -15.17 -10.28
N GLU A 166 5.61 -14.81 -9.27
CA GLU A 166 6.43 -15.72 -8.46
C GLU A 166 6.00 -15.80 -7.00
N HIS A 167 4.68 -15.67 -6.73
CA HIS A 167 4.13 -15.76 -5.35
C HIS A 167 4.58 -14.63 -4.41
N TRP A 168 4.63 -13.40 -4.91
CA TRP A 168 4.90 -12.19 -4.13
C TRP A 168 3.63 -11.37 -4.05
N TYR A 169 3.18 -11.08 -2.82
CA TYR A 169 1.90 -10.44 -2.57
C TYR A 169 2.06 -9.14 -1.82
N PHE A 170 1.58 -8.04 -2.40
CA PHE A 170 1.39 -6.77 -1.69
C PHE A 170 -0.05 -6.75 -1.20
N THR A 171 -0.23 -6.99 0.10
CA THR A 171 -1.55 -7.24 0.70
C THR A 171 -2.20 -6.00 1.26
N GLY A 172 -1.45 -4.89 1.37
CA GLY A 172 -1.93 -3.73 2.12
C GLY A 172 -2.41 -4.17 3.51
N ASP A 173 -3.52 -3.60 3.95
CA ASP A 173 -4.15 -3.93 5.23
C ASP A 173 -5.19 -5.05 5.14
N SER A 174 -5.37 -5.63 3.95
CA SER A 174 -6.23 -6.81 3.79
C SER A 174 -5.65 -8.05 4.48
N TRP A 175 -4.34 -8.08 4.68
CA TRP A 175 -3.68 -9.07 5.52
C TRP A 175 -2.32 -8.56 6.02
N ILE A 176 -2.21 -8.45 7.34
CA ILE A 176 -0.96 -8.15 8.07
C ILE A 176 -0.64 -9.41 8.89
N PRO A 177 0.45 -10.13 8.60
CA PRO A 177 0.82 -11.35 9.31
C PRO A 177 0.87 -11.15 10.83
N GLY A 178 0.27 -12.08 11.58
CA GLY A 178 0.21 -12.01 13.03
C GLY A 178 -0.82 -11.03 13.62
N HIS A 179 -1.57 -10.31 12.77
CA HIS A 179 -2.59 -9.35 13.22
C HIS A 179 -3.99 -9.67 12.68
N GLU A 180 -5.00 -9.39 13.49
CA GLU A 180 -6.38 -9.42 13.05
C GLU A 180 -6.66 -8.21 12.15
N VAL A 181 -7.34 -8.43 11.01
CA VAL A 181 -7.68 -7.36 10.08
C VAL A 181 -8.69 -6.39 10.70
N ILE A 182 -8.37 -5.12 10.65
CA ILE A 182 -9.25 -4.05 11.14
C ILE A 182 -10.33 -3.80 10.09
N THR A 183 -11.59 -4.13 10.43
CA THR A 183 -12.75 -3.93 9.54
C THR A 183 -13.78 -2.95 10.12
N ARG A 184 -13.40 -2.21 11.17
CA ARG A 184 -14.29 -1.26 11.87
C ARG A 184 -14.12 0.21 11.45
N LEU A 185 -13.16 0.50 10.57
CA LEU A 185 -12.98 1.85 10.03
C LEU A 185 -14.10 2.19 9.03
N PRO A 186 -14.33 3.48 8.71
CA PRO A 186 -15.41 3.91 7.83
C PRO A 186 -15.40 3.19 6.47
N GLY A 187 -16.47 2.42 6.21
CA GLY A 187 -16.61 1.59 5.01
C GLY A 187 -16.12 0.16 5.15
N GLY A 188 -15.36 -0.18 6.19
CA GLY A 188 -14.93 -1.56 6.47
C GLY A 188 -16.09 -2.49 6.82
N SER A 189 -15.94 -3.79 6.53
CA SER A 189 -16.98 -4.78 6.75
C SER A 189 -16.40 -6.18 6.94
N LYS A 190 -16.51 -6.70 8.16
CA LYS A 190 -16.10 -8.08 8.47
C LYS A 190 -16.82 -9.11 7.58
N LYS A 191 -18.12 -8.89 7.35
CA LYS A 191 -18.92 -9.80 6.50
C LYS A 191 -18.43 -9.83 5.05
N ILE A 192 -18.05 -8.67 4.49
CA ILE A 192 -17.51 -8.60 3.13
C ILE A 192 -16.12 -9.23 3.10
N TYR A 193 -15.28 -8.94 4.09
CA TYR A 193 -13.95 -9.54 4.22
C TYR A 193 -14.02 -11.07 4.23
N GLU A 194 -14.84 -11.65 5.10
CA GLU A 194 -15.02 -13.11 5.21
C GLU A 194 -15.58 -13.74 3.93
N LYS A 195 -16.43 -13.02 3.19
CA LYS A 195 -17.04 -13.52 1.95
C LYS A 195 -16.15 -13.40 0.72
N CYS A 196 -15.40 -12.29 0.59
CA CYS A 196 -14.70 -11.93 -0.64
C CYS A 196 -13.19 -12.08 -0.53
N THR A 197 -12.58 -11.53 0.53
CA THR A 197 -11.12 -11.41 0.64
C THR A 197 -10.51 -12.65 1.30
N LEU A 198 -11.12 -13.14 2.34
CA LEU A 198 -10.63 -14.30 3.08
C LEU A 198 -10.45 -15.55 2.19
N PRO A 199 -11.43 -15.92 1.32
CA PRO A 199 -11.23 -17.04 0.42
C PRO A 199 -10.08 -16.85 -0.57
N TYR A 200 -9.83 -15.64 -1.05
CA TYR A 200 -8.68 -15.33 -1.90
C TYR A 200 -7.35 -15.58 -1.15
N LEU A 201 -7.25 -15.07 0.07
CA LEU A 201 -6.06 -15.24 0.91
C LEU A 201 -5.80 -16.71 1.28
N GLU A 202 -6.85 -17.54 1.38
CA GLU A 202 -6.73 -18.98 1.64
C GLU A 202 -6.08 -19.78 0.51
N HIS A 203 -6.02 -19.19 -0.70
CA HIS A 203 -5.37 -19.81 -1.85
C HIS A 203 -3.90 -19.39 -2.01
N ILE A 204 -3.40 -18.45 -1.18
CA ILE A 204 -1.99 -18.11 -1.20
C ILE A 204 -1.16 -19.32 -0.77
N ALA A 205 -0.23 -19.71 -1.62
CA ALA A 205 0.60 -20.88 -1.39
C ALA A 205 1.60 -20.64 -0.24
N PRO A 206 1.94 -21.68 0.55
CA PRO A 206 3.10 -21.62 1.44
C PRO A 206 4.37 -21.21 0.68
N GLU A 207 5.33 -20.62 1.39
CA GLU A 207 6.59 -20.06 0.87
C GLU A 207 6.38 -18.81 -0.02
N SER A 208 5.15 -18.29 -0.18
CA SER A 208 4.91 -16.98 -0.78
C SER A 208 5.47 -15.88 0.10
N ILE A 209 5.91 -14.79 -0.51
CA ILE A 209 6.41 -13.61 0.21
C ILE A 209 5.30 -12.55 0.30
N ILE A 210 5.07 -12.08 1.52
CA ILE A 210 4.03 -11.10 1.82
C ILE A 210 4.67 -9.76 2.14
N PHE A 211 4.22 -8.73 1.46
CA PHE A 211 4.52 -7.32 1.68
C PHE A 211 3.27 -6.65 2.23
N PRO A 212 3.12 -6.58 3.57
CA PRO A 212 1.93 -6.02 4.19
C PRO A 212 1.92 -4.50 4.18
N GLY A 213 0.74 -3.91 4.42
CA GLY A 213 0.59 -2.47 4.60
C GLY A 213 1.29 -1.94 5.87
N HIS A 214 1.44 -2.78 6.90
CA HIS A 214 2.15 -2.47 8.14
C HIS A 214 2.99 -3.66 8.59
N GLY A 215 4.06 -3.38 9.37
CA GLY A 215 4.95 -4.42 9.87
C GLY A 215 5.98 -4.88 8.85
N GLU A 216 6.60 -6.03 9.11
CA GLU A 216 7.70 -6.54 8.29
C GLU A 216 7.19 -7.47 7.18
N ALA A 217 7.87 -7.44 6.03
CA ALA A 217 7.67 -8.45 5.00
C ALA A 217 8.08 -9.82 5.53
N CYS A 218 7.36 -10.87 5.15
CA CYS A 218 7.61 -12.22 5.66
C CYS A 218 7.37 -13.31 4.62
N ILE A 219 7.94 -14.49 4.86
CA ILE A 219 7.56 -15.70 4.14
C ILE A 219 6.30 -16.28 4.78
N TYR A 220 5.28 -16.52 3.97
CA TYR A 220 4.08 -17.18 4.39
C TYR A 220 4.35 -18.66 4.66
N VAL A 221 4.10 -19.12 5.88
CA VAL A 221 4.28 -20.53 6.27
C VAL A 221 2.91 -21.17 6.49
N ASP A 222 2.10 -20.59 7.37
CA ASP A 222 0.74 -20.97 7.69
C ASP A 222 0.05 -19.77 8.34
N ARG A 223 -1.26 -19.61 8.17
CA ARG A 223 -2.05 -18.54 8.78
C ARG A 223 -1.97 -18.51 10.30
N ASN A 224 -1.83 -19.69 10.92
CA ASN A 224 -1.80 -19.83 12.36
C ASN A 224 -0.45 -19.48 12.98
N ASP A 225 0.63 -19.44 12.17
CA ASP A 225 2.02 -19.21 12.65
C ASP A 225 2.52 -17.78 12.45
N GLY A 226 1.69 -16.87 11.90
CA GLY A 226 2.05 -15.46 11.74
C GLY A 226 3.16 -15.15 10.73
N GLY A 227 3.62 -16.15 9.98
CA GLY A 227 4.73 -16.03 9.03
C GLY A 227 6.12 -16.06 9.69
N ARG A 228 7.15 -16.38 8.92
CA ARG A 228 8.55 -16.19 9.36
C ARG A 228 9.03 -14.82 8.88
N HIS A 229 9.39 -13.97 9.85
CA HIS A 229 10.08 -12.71 9.55
C HIS A 229 11.42 -12.99 8.85
N ILE A 230 11.77 -12.17 7.89
CA ILE A 230 12.97 -12.31 7.06
C ILE A 230 14.04 -11.30 7.48
#